data_368dd7409df5164a3f2e9b0895e098d5
#
_entry.id   368dd7409df5164a3f2e9b0895e098d5
#
_cell.length_a   1.000
_cell.length_b   1.000
_cell.length_c   1.000
_cell.angle_alpha   90.00
_cell.angle_beta   90.00
_cell.angle_gamma   90.00
#
_symmetry.space_group_name_H-M   'P 1'
#
loop_
_entity.id
_entity.type
_entity.pdbx_description
1 polymer ?
#
loop_
_entity_poly.entity_id
_entity_poly.type
_entity_poly.pdbx_seq_one_letter_code
_entity_poly.pdbx_strand_id
1 'polypeptide(L)'
;MSTDRIIEQLRASKDEIAQAYHAKVVAVFGSYARQDQHEKSDLDLLYEVIDRDKFGFLEACGLEEYILSQLSVPSVDLVDKDYLNPVVQLEIQKDLLYV
;
A
#
# COMPACT_ATOMS: atom_id res chain seq x y z
N MET A 1 -7.58 3.98 12.82
CA MET A 1 -6.56 4.95 12.36
C MET A 1 -7.12 5.74 11.20
N SER A 2 -6.91 7.04 11.18
CA SER A 2 -7.44 7.88 10.10
C SER A 2 -6.62 7.74 8.82
N THR A 3 -7.25 8.01 7.69
CA THR A 3 -6.57 7.96 6.39
C THR A 3 -5.40 8.94 6.33
N ASP A 4 -5.55 10.13 6.87
CA ASP A 4 -4.48 11.13 6.90
C ASP A 4 -3.26 10.65 7.69
N ARG A 5 -3.49 10.00 8.82
CA ARG A 5 -2.40 9.44 9.62
C ARG A 5 -1.71 8.27 8.92
N ILE A 6 -2.48 7.46 8.22
CA ILE A 6 -1.94 6.35 7.42
C ILE A 6 -0.99 6.90 6.36
N ILE A 7 -1.42 7.90 5.61
CA ILE A 7 -0.60 8.52 4.56
C ILE A 7 0.65 9.15 5.15
N GLU A 8 0.52 9.86 6.25
CA GLU A 8 1.64 10.48 6.95
C GLU A 8 2.68 9.44 7.39
N GLN A 9 2.21 8.34 7.98
CA GLN A 9 3.08 7.27 8.45
C GLN A 9 3.78 6.56 7.27
N LEU A 10 3.07 6.33 6.19
CA LEU A 10 3.65 5.71 4.99
C LEU A 10 4.71 6.61 4.37
N ARG A 11 4.48 7.92 4.34
CA ARG A 11 5.48 8.89 3.87
C ARG A 11 6.74 8.87 4.75
N ALA A 12 6.56 8.79 6.04
CA ALA A 12 7.68 8.74 7.00
C ALA A 12 8.50 7.45 6.85
N SER A 13 7.88 6.36 6.41
CA SER A 13 8.53 5.06 6.26
C SER A 13 9.07 4.79 4.86
N LYS A 14 8.95 5.73 3.93
CA LYS A 14 9.24 5.53 2.51
C LYS A 14 10.65 5.02 2.26
N ASP A 15 11.66 5.65 2.85
CA ASP A 15 13.06 5.28 2.63
C ASP A 15 13.39 3.92 3.24
N GLU A 16 12.86 3.64 4.41
CA GLU A 16 13.06 2.36 5.08
C GLU A 16 12.43 1.22 4.27
N ILE A 17 11.23 1.42 3.75
CA ILE A 17 10.56 0.45 2.89
C ILE A 17 11.37 0.21 1.61
N ALA A 18 11.88 1.27 0.99
CA ALA A 18 12.67 1.17 -0.23
C ALA A 18 13.95 0.37 0.00
N GLN A 19 14.64 0.62 1.11
CA GLN A 19 15.90 -0.07 1.42
C GLN A 19 15.70 -1.52 1.81
N ALA A 20 14.67 -1.81 2.60
CA ALA A 20 14.45 -3.16 3.12
C ALA A 20 13.74 -4.07 2.12
N TYR A 21 12.81 -3.54 1.35
CA TYR A 21 11.92 -4.36 0.51
C TYR A 21 11.99 -4.04 -0.99
N HIS A 22 12.81 -3.08 -1.39
CA HIS A 22 13.01 -2.70 -2.81
C HIS A 22 11.70 -2.34 -3.51
N ALA A 23 10.84 -1.63 -2.78
CA ALA A 23 9.51 -1.22 -3.23
C ALA A 23 9.17 0.14 -2.64
N LYS A 24 8.15 0.78 -3.19
CA LYS A 24 7.58 1.99 -2.61
C LYS A 24 6.07 1.93 -2.67
N VAL A 25 5.42 2.43 -1.62
CA VAL A 25 3.98 2.58 -1.60
C VAL A 25 3.63 3.84 -2.38
N VAL A 26 2.78 3.71 -3.38
CA VAL A 26 2.42 4.81 -4.30
C VAL A 26 1.18 5.52 -3.83
N ALA A 27 0.16 4.79 -3.43
CA ALA A 27 -1.15 5.37 -3.12
C ALA A 27 -1.99 4.47 -2.23
N VAL A 28 -2.93 5.09 -1.54
CA VAL A 28 -4.03 4.42 -0.85
C VAL A 28 -5.24 4.48 -1.77
N PHE A 29 -5.99 3.39 -1.87
CA PHE A 29 -7.25 3.37 -2.62
C PHE A 29 -8.32 2.61 -1.84
N GLY A 30 -9.49 2.43 -2.43
CA GLY A 30 -10.57 1.70 -1.80
C GLY A 30 -11.26 2.46 -0.67
N SER A 31 -11.78 1.72 0.32
CA SER A 31 -12.61 2.29 1.37
C SER A 31 -11.90 3.33 2.23
N TYR A 32 -10.62 3.12 2.56
CA TYR A 32 -9.85 4.12 3.32
C TYR A 32 -9.65 5.41 2.53
N ALA A 33 -9.45 5.33 1.22
CA ALA A 33 -9.31 6.52 0.38
C ALA A 33 -10.63 7.29 0.29
N ARG A 34 -11.76 6.59 0.20
CA ARG A 34 -13.10 7.19 0.21
C ARG A 34 -13.54 7.64 1.60
N GLN A 35 -12.85 7.19 2.65
CA GLN A 35 -13.19 7.45 4.05
C GLN A 35 -14.53 6.84 4.45
N ASP A 36 -14.88 5.70 3.85
CA ASP A 36 -16.07 4.92 4.19
C ASP A 36 -15.72 3.55 4.82
N GLN A 37 -14.51 3.43 5.33
CA GLN A 37 -14.03 2.20 5.97
C GLN A 37 -14.76 1.92 7.29
N HIS A 38 -14.86 0.63 7.61
CA HIS A 38 -15.35 0.15 8.90
C HIS A 38 -14.27 -0.66 9.60
N GLU A 39 -14.54 -1.17 10.82
CA GLU A 39 -13.51 -1.82 11.67
C GLU A 39 -12.85 -3.03 11.03
N LYS A 40 -13.51 -3.68 10.06
CA LYS A 40 -12.96 -4.88 9.40
C LYS A 40 -12.48 -4.60 7.98
N SER A 41 -12.47 -3.36 7.54
CA SER A 41 -12.02 -3.01 6.20
C SER A 41 -10.53 -3.27 6.02
N ASP A 42 -10.16 -3.81 4.84
CA ASP A 42 -8.77 -3.91 4.45
C ASP A 42 -8.24 -2.54 4.04
N LEU A 43 -6.99 -2.28 4.35
CA LEU A 43 -6.30 -1.12 3.81
C LEU A 43 -5.74 -1.50 2.44
N ASP A 44 -6.26 -0.88 1.39
CA ASP A 44 -5.84 -1.15 0.01
C ASP A 44 -4.72 -0.20 -0.39
N LEU A 45 -3.56 -0.76 -0.71
CA LEU A 45 -2.37 0.01 -1.10
C LEU A 45 -1.88 -0.41 -2.46
N LEU A 46 -1.55 0.60 -3.26
CA LEU A 46 -0.87 0.41 -4.54
C LEU A 46 0.62 0.60 -4.31
N TYR A 47 1.44 -0.37 -4.71
CA TYR A 47 2.88 -0.27 -4.59
C TYR A 47 3.57 -0.50 -5.92
N GLU A 48 4.81 -0.02 -6.01
CA GLU A 48 5.66 -0.17 -7.18
C GLU A 48 6.97 -0.81 -6.75
N VAL A 49 7.44 -1.80 -7.49
CA VAL A 49 8.73 -2.44 -7.23
C VAL A 49 9.84 -1.57 -7.83
N ILE A 50 10.84 -1.25 -7.00
CA ILE A 50 11.98 -0.42 -7.42
C ILE A 50 13.01 -1.28 -8.14
N ASP A 51 13.29 -2.48 -7.60
CA ASP A 51 14.28 -3.39 -8.16
C ASP A 51 13.68 -4.80 -8.26
N ARG A 52 13.26 -5.18 -9.48
CA ARG A 52 12.62 -6.48 -9.74
C ARG A 52 13.54 -7.66 -9.43
N ASP A 53 14.82 -7.50 -9.59
CA ASP A 53 15.77 -8.59 -9.34
C ASP A 53 15.88 -8.90 -7.85
N LYS A 54 15.55 -7.95 -7.00
CA LYS A 54 15.62 -8.09 -5.53
C LYS A 54 14.27 -8.25 -4.85
N PHE A 55 13.19 -8.18 -5.62
CA PHE A 55 11.84 -8.26 -5.07
C PHE A 55 11.21 -9.59 -5.43
N GLY A 56 11.03 -10.45 -4.44
CA GLY A 56 10.38 -11.74 -4.58
C GLY A 56 9.31 -11.93 -3.52
N PHE A 57 8.94 -13.19 -3.32
CA PHE A 57 7.90 -13.56 -2.36
C PHE A 57 8.25 -13.10 -0.93
N LEU A 58 9.49 -13.25 -0.53
CA LEU A 58 9.93 -12.86 0.83
C LEU A 58 9.80 -11.36 1.05
N GLU A 59 10.17 -10.56 0.06
CA GLU A 59 10.05 -9.11 0.12
C GLU A 59 8.59 -8.67 0.18
N ALA A 60 7.73 -9.31 -0.59
CA ALA A 60 6.30 -9.03 -0.58
C ALA A 60 5.68 -9.33 0.79
N CYS A 61 6.00 -10.48 1.36
CA CYS A 61 5.51 -10.87 2.69
C CYS A 61 6.07 -9.94 3.78
N GLY A 62 7.35 -9.60 3.67
CA GLY A 62 8.02 -8.70 4.62
C GLY A 62 7.40 -7.30 4.58
N LEU A 63 7.11 -6.80 3.39
CA LEU A 63 6.46 -5.51 3.21
C LEU A 63 5.08 -5.46 3.89
N GLU A 64 4.27 -6.51 3.69
CA GLU A 64 2.97 -6.61 4.33
C GLU A 64 3.10 -6.61 5.85
N GLU A 65 3.98 -7.43 6.39
CA GLU A 65 4.22 -7.51 7.84
C GLU A 65 4.72 -6.19 8.40
N TYR A 66 5.63 -5.53 7.69
CA TYR A 66 6.17 -4.24 8.11
C TYR A 66 5.06 -3.19 8.21
N ILE A 67 4.23 -3.09 7.17
CA ILE A 67 3.12 -2.13 7.14
C ILE A 67 2.14 -2.42 8.28
N LEU A 68 1.78 -3.68 8.49
CA LEU A 68 0.89 -4.06 9.60
C LEU A 68 1.49 -3.71 10.96
N SER A 69 2.81 -3.78 11.11
CA SER A 69 3.48 -3.41 12.36
C SER A 69 3.48 -1.90 12.63
N GLN A 70 3.38 -1.10 11.58
CA GLN A 70 3.45 0.37 11.69
C GLN A 70 2.07 1.02 11.77
N LEU A 71 1.03 0.34 11.32
CA LEU A 71 -0.31 0.90 11.20
C LEU A 71 -1.32 0.12 12.03
N SER A 72 -2.29 0.85 12.60
CA SER A 72 -3.39 0.23 13.36
C SER A 72 -4.54 -0.08 12.43
N VAL A 73 -4.36 -1.11 11.58
CA VAL A 73 -5.37 -1.57 10.64
C VAL A 73 -5.49 -3.10 10.76
N PRO A 74 -6.69 -3.68 10.49
CA PRO A 74 -6.88 -5.12 10.66
C PRO A 74 -6.14 -5.95 9.61
N SER A 75 -6.03 -5.43 8.39
CA SER A 75 -5.38 -6.14 7.28
C SER A 75 -5.00 -5.17 6.18
N VAL A 76 -4.08 -5.61 5.32
CA VAL A 76 -3.56 -4.82 4.19
C VAL A 76 -3.68 -5.66 2.93
N ASP A 77 -4.18 -5.05 1.87
CA ASP A 77 -4.20 -5.62 0.53
C ASP A 77 -3.20 -4.83 -0.32
N LEU A 78 -2.10 -5.49 -0.71
CA LEU A 78 -1.03 -4.88 -1.50
C LEU A 78 -1.18 -5.25 -2.96
N VAL A 79 -1.35 -4.25 -3.80
CA VAL A 79 -1.51 -4.42 -5.25
C VAL A 79 -0.29 -3.86 -5.97
N ASP A 80 0.34 -4.71 -6.78
CA ASP A 80 1.51 -4.32 -7.58
C ASP A 80 1.05 -3.54 -8.81
N LYS A 81 1.52 -2.31 -8.91
CA LYS A 81 1.17 -1.38 -9.99
C LYS A 81 1.41 -1.97 -11.39
N ASP A 82 2.49 -2.74 -11.55
CA ASP A 82 2.87 -3.28 -12.85
C ASP A 82 2.03 -4.48 -13.30
N TYR A 83 1.25 -5.06 -12.39
CA TYR A 83 0.39 -6.22 -12.69
C TYR A 83 -1.09 -5.88 -12.64
N LEU A 84 -1.43 -4.61 -12.70
CA LEU A 84 -2.83 -4.18 -12.73
C LEU A 84 -3.47 -4.49 -14.08
N ASN A 85 -4.62 -5.14 -14.01
CA ASN A 85 -5.54 -5.27 -15.14
C ASN A 85 -6.06 -3.88 -15.52
N PRO A 86 -6.18 -3.53 -16.83
CA PRO A 86 -6.65 -2.21 -17.23
C PRO A 86 -8.02 -1.81 -16.67
N VAL A 87 -8.93 -2.75 -16.48
CA VAL A 87 -10.26 -2.48 -15.90
C VAL A 87 -10.12 -2.10 -14.42
N VAL A 88 -9.31 -2.87 -13.68
CA VAL A 88 -9.04 -2.59 -12.26
C VAL A 88 -8.31 -1.26 -12.12
N GLN A 89 -7.39 -0.94 -13.02
CA GLN A 89 -6.67 0.32 -13.02
C GLN A 89 -7.64 1.51 -13.12
N LEU A 90 -8.63 1.43 -14.01
CA LEU A 90 -9.65 2.48 -14.15
C LEU A 90 -10.48 2.63 -12.87
N GLU A 91 -10.85 1.52 -12.24
CA GLU A 91 -11.60 1.55 -10.98
C GLU A 91 -10.79 2.18 -9.85
N ILE A 92 -9.52 1.81 -9.72
CA ILE A 92 -8.64 2.32 -8.67
C ILE A 92 -8.41 3.82 -8.83
N GLN A 93 -8.25 4.32 -10.04
CA GLN A 93 -7.95 5.74 -10.32
C GLN A 93 -8.99 6.70 -9.74
N LYS A 94 -10.21 6.26 -9.57
CA LYS A 94 -11.29 7.11 -9.04
C LYS A 94 -11.03 7.55 -7.60
N ASP A 95 -10.32 6.72 -6.83
CA ASP A 95 -10.16 6.91 -5.40
C ASP A 95 -8.71 7.00 -4.94
N LEU A 96 -7.74 7.20 -5.85
CA LEU A 96 -6.34 7.23 -5.47
C LEU A 96 -6.00 8.44 -4.60
N LEU A 97 -5.37 8.18 -3.46
CA LEU A 97 -4.73 9.21 -2.64
C LEU A 97 -3.24 8.89 -2.60
N TYR A 98 -2.45 9.73 -3.24
CA TYR A 98 -1.00 9.50 -3.35
C TYR A 98 -0.27 9.68 -2.03
N VAL A 99 0.69 8.80 -1.82
CA VAL A 99 1.56 8.83 -0.64
C VAL A 99 2.80 9.67 -0.91
#